data_d4961eeffbd9010c732f132780a0b77e
#
_entry.id   d4961eeffbd9010c732f132780a0b77e
#
_cell.length_a   1.000
_cell.length_b   1.000
_cell.length_c   1.000
_cell.angle_alpha   90.00
_cell.angle_beta   90.00
_cell.angle_gamma   90.00
#
_symmetry.space_group_name_H-M   'P 1'
#
loop_
_entity.id
_entity.type
_entity.pdbx_description
1 polymer ?
#
loop_
_entity_poly.entity_id
_entity_poly.type
_entity_poly.pdbx_seq_one_letter_code
_entity_poly.pdbx_strand_id
1 'polypeptide(L)'
;DAIIKYEGITITRPTNKIDDVVPHVTLNVHQPTERTATIDITSDKESAKDALIEFVGRYNQVLAEMTILSENKPEIIAELDYLTDAEKEDAESKLGMFQNDFSLTNGKSSLRAIVTANYRWSDTATLTMLNQIGISSRASGSTGGYVASQMRGYLEIDEKKLDQALDENMDEIKNLFGYDSDGDLVVDSGIGYAIDKQLTSWVQSGGIIATKNSGIDTKIKASEANIRRLETQLSSKETQLRNKYGQMEGTLNNLNAQSNTITNFANNGKQ
;
A
#
# COMPACT_ATOMS: atom_id res chain seq x y z
N ASP A 1 -4.25 -52.89 -7.82
CA ASP A 1 -5.29 -51.87 -7.57
C ASP A 1 -5.47 -51.71 -6.06
N ALA A 2 -5.57 -50.45 -5.61
CA ALA A 2 -5.95 -50.16 -4.25
C ALA A 2 -7.47 -50.39 -4.08
N ILE A 3 -7.84 -51.07 -3.02
CA ILE A 3 -9.25 -51.27 -2.66
C ILE A 3 -9.47 -50.71 -1.28
N ILE A 4 -10.36 -49.75 -1.16
CA ILE A 4 -10.77 -49.15 0.11
C ILE A 4 -12.28 -49.32 0.31
N LYS A 5 -12.70 -49.37 1.55
CA LYS A 5 -14.11 -49.32 1.91
C LYS A 5 -14.37 -48.06 2.69
N TYR A 6 -15.05 -47.10 2.05
CA TYR A 6 -15.41 -45.81 2.64
C TYR A 6 -16.92 -45.75 2.91
N GLU A 7 -17.31 -45.52 4.13
CA GLU A 7 -18.72 -45.49 4.57
C GLU A 7 -19.54 -46.70 4.10
N GLY A 8 -18.92 -47.90 4.07
CA GLY A 8 -19.57 -49.12 3.63
C GLY A 8 -19.50 -49.37 2.12
N ILE A 9 -19.07 -48.43 1.32
CA ILE A 9 -18.94 -48.51 -0.14
C ILE A 9 -17.54 -48.99 -0.51
N THR A 10 -17.41 -50.04 -1.32
CA THR A 10 -16.11 -50.48 -1.82
C THR A 10 -15.71 -49.68 -3.04
N ILE A 11 -14.54 -49.09 -3.00
CA ILE A 11 -13.97 -48.24 -4.05
C ILE A 11 -12.64 -48.85 -4.50
N THR A 12 -12.47 -49.03 -5.80
CA THR A 12 -11.25 -49.57 -6.40
C THR A 12 -10.59 -48.50 -7.24
N ARG A 13 -9.27 -48.32 -7.07
CA ARG A 13 -8.46 -47.36 -7.83
C ARG A 13 -7.17 -47.99 -8.32
N PRO A 14 -6.65 -47.58 -9.49
CA PRO A 14 -5.44 -48.16 -10.07
C PRO A 14 -4.17 -47.83 -9.33
N THR A 15 -4.21 -46.83 -8.45
CA THR A 15 -3.07 -46.37 -7.65
C THR A 15 -3.38 -46.33 -6.16
N ASN A 16 -2.34 -46.36 -5.34
CA ASN A 16 -2.47 -46.21 -3.87
C ASN A 16 -2.72 -44.78 -3.43
N LYS A 17 -2.68 -43.80 -4.33
CA LYS A 17 -3.03 -42.40 -4.09
C LYS A 17 -4.45 -42.17 -4.61
N ILE A 18 -5.37 -41.86 -3.71
CA ILE A 18 -6.80 -41.67 -3.98
C ILE A 18 -7.19 -40.26 -3.55
N ASP A 19 -7.59 -39.41 -4.50
CA ASP A 19 -7.89 -37.99 -4.29
C ASP A 19 -9.29 -37.57 -4.74
N ASP A 20 -10.13 -38.58 -5.10
CA ASP A 20 -11.46 -38.38 -5.66
C ASP A 20 -12.61 -38.94 -4.79
N VAL A 21 -12.32 -39.38 -3.58
CA VAL A 21 -13.31 -39.99 -2.67
C VAL A 21 -13.82 -39.00 -1.63
N VAL A 22 -12.93 -38.18 -1.09
CA VAL A 22 -13.27 -37.13 -0.14
C VAL A 22 -12.77 -35.79 -0.71
N PRO A 23 -13.65 -34.79 -0.88
CA PRO A 23 -13.25 -33.49 -1.42
C PRO A 23 -12.06 -32.90 -0.64
N HIS A 24 -11.05 -32.46 -1.36
CA HIS A 24 -9.81 -31.81 -0.82
C HIS A 24 -8.94 -32.74 0.05
N VAL A 25 -9.20 -34.07 0.08
CA VAL A 25 -8.39 -35.03 0.84
C VAL A 25 -7.76 -36.04 -0.10
N THR A 26 -6.45 -36.25 0.03
CA THR A 26 -5.73 -37.33 -0.66
C THR A 26 -5.43 -38.43 0.32
N LEU A 27 -5.99 -39.62 0.07
CA LEU A 27 -5.73 -40.82 0.84
C LEU A 27 -4.52 -41.56 0.23
N ASN A 28 -3.46 -41.75 1.00
CA ASN A 28 -2.33 -42.57 0.62
C ASN A 28 -2.44 -43.94 1.31
N VAL A 29 -2.75 -44.99 0.56
CA VAL A 29 -2.93 -46.33 1.08
C VAL A 29 -1.60 -47.10 1.03
N HIS A 30 -1.11 -47.52 2.18
CA HIS A 30 0.19 -48.19 2.28
C HIS A 30 0.09 -49.70 2.47
N GLN A 31 -0.90 -50.14 3.23
CA GLN A 31 -1.08 -51.57 3.54
C GLN A 31 -2.54 -51.89 3.88
N PRO A 32 -2.96 -53.16 3.73
CA PRO A 32 -4.30 -53.58 4.16
C PRO A 32 -4.49 -53.39 5.66
N THR A 33 -5.70 -53.00 6.07
CA THR A 33 -6.08 -52.85 7.47
C THR A 33 -7.01 -53.98 7.87
N GLU A 34 -6.76 -54.62 9.02
CA GLU A 34 -7.65 -55.68 9.58
C GLU A 34 -8.87 -55.12 10.31
N ARG A 35 -8.80 -53.80 10.68
CA ARG A 35 -9.84 -53.06 11.39
C ARG A 35 -10.18 -51.78 10.64
N THR A 36 -11.40 -51.29 10.84
CA THR A 36 -11.79 -49.97 10.36
C THR A 36 -10.89 -48.89 10.98
N ALA A 37 -10.26 -48.07 10.14
CA ALA A 37 -9.55 -46.87 10.57
C ALA A 37 -10.52 -45.68 10.52
N THR A 38 -10.52 -44.91 11.55
CA THR A 38 -11.24 -43.61 11.56
C THR A 38 -10.26 -42.52 11.13
N ILE A 39 -10.69 -41.69 10.20
CA ILE A 39 -9.95 -40.50 9.78
C ILE A 39 -10.71 -39.31 10.33
N ASP A 40 -10.09 -38.59 11.23
CA ASP A 40 -10.61 -37.33 11.73
C ASP A 40 -10.03 -36.20 10.87
N ILE A 41 -10.91 -35.45 10.22
CA ILE A 41 -10.54 -34.26 9.45
C ILE A 41 -10.85 -33.06 10.31
N THR A 42 -9.82 -32.38 10.77
CA THR A 42 -9.94 -31.16 11.57
C THR A 42 -9.47 -29.96 10.76
N SER A 43 -10.05 -28.81 11.03
CA SER A 43 -9.58 -27.54 10.44
C SER A 43 -8.14 -27.26 10.85
N ASP A 44 -7.32 -26.83 9.90
CA ASP A 44 -5.94 -26.42 10.15
C ASP A 44 -5.90 -25.03 10.80
N LYS A 45 -5.91 -25.03 12.13
CA LYS A 45 -5.92 -23.83 12.95
C LYS A 45 -4.62 -23.06 12.89
N GLU A 46 -3.48 -23.76 12.73
CA GLU A 46 -2.18 -23.16 12.68
C GLU A 46 -2.01 -22.35 11.40
N SER A 47 -2.33 -22.94 10.25
CA SER A 47 -2.34 -22.19 8.98
C SER A 47 -3.33 -21.02 8.97
N ALA A 48 -4.47 -21.15 9.64
CA ALA A 48 -5.42 -20.04 9.77
C ALA A 48 -4.88 -18.92 10.67
N LYS A 49 -4.22 -19.26 11.79
CA LYS A 49 -3.56 -18.30 12.66
C LYS A 49 -2.47 -17.55 11.91
N ASP A 50 -1.61 -18.23 11.18
CA ASP A 50 -0.55 -17.65 10.38
C ASP A 50 -1.11 -16.68 9.31
N ALA A 51 -2.17 -17.08 8.63
CA ALA A 51 -2.85 -16.22 7.66
C ALA A 51 -3.42 -14.95 8.29
N LEU A 52 -3.98 -15.02 9.51
CA LEU A 52 -4.48 -13.87 10.25
C LEU A 52 -3.35 -12.95 10.72
N ILE A 53 -2.23 -13.51 11.17
CA ILE A 53 -1.02 -12.74 11.54
C ILE A 53 -0.47 -12.03 10.30
N GLU A 54 -0.37 -12.71 9.17
CA GLU A 54 0.08 -12.11 7.91
C GLU A 54 -0.88 -10.99 7.46
N PHE A 55 -2.18 -11.22 7.54
CA PHE A 55 -3.18 -10.20 7.24
C PHE A 55 -2.97 -8.92 8.07
N VAL A 56 -2.82 -9.04 9.39
CA VAL A 56 -2.57 -7.91 10.27
C VAL A 56 -1.25 -7.21 9.93
N GLY A 57 -0.19 -7.97 9.67
CA GLY A 57 1.10 -7.44 9.27
C GLY A 57 1.03 -6.64 7.97
N ARG A 58 0.38 -7.19 6.92
CA ARG A 58 0.19 -6.51 5.63
C ARG A 58 -0.69 -5.27 5.75
N TYR A 59 -1.78 -5.35 6.50
CA TYR A 59 -2.64 -4.20 6.77
C TYR A 59 -1.87 -3.06 7.42
N ASN A 60 -1.11 -3.35 8.47
CA ASN A 60 -0.32 -2.36 9.19
C ASN A 60 0.76 -1.74 8.29
N GLN A 61 1.42 -2.55 7.45
CA GLN A 61 2.42 -2.07 6.50
C GLN A 61 1.82 -1.09 5.49
N VAL A 62 0.68 -1.43 4.88
CA VAL A 62 -0.01 -0.52 3.94
C VAL A 62 -0.41 0.78 4.64
N LEU A 63 -0.95 0.70 5.86
CA LEU A 63 -1.37 1.87 6.62
C LEU A 63 -0.17 2.76 7.03
N ALA A 64 0.97 2.15 7.36
CA ALA A 64 2.21 2.85 7.68
C ALA A 64 2.73 3.61 6.45
N GLU A 65 2.83 2.95 5.29
CA GLU A 65 3.24 3.59 4.04
C GLU A 65 2.34 4.76 3.65
N MET A 66 1.01 4.58 3.72
CA MET A 66 0.07 5.66 3.46
C MET A 66 0.23 6.82 4.45
N THR A 67 0.62 6.52 5.69
CA THR A 67 0.83 7.55 6.74
C THR A 67 2.15 8.31 6.51
N ILE A 68 3.24 7.61 6.18
CA ILE A 68 4.53 8.21 5.79
C ILE A 68 4.32 9.18 4.62
N LEU A 69 3.62 8.75 3.58
CA LEU A 69 3.36 9.56 2.41
C LEU A 69 2.47 10.79 2.68
N SER A 70 1.52 10.69 3.61
CA SER A 70 0.52 11.74 3.84
C SER A 70 0.79 12.67 5.01
N GLU A 71 1.72 12.34 5.91
CA GLU A 71 2.04 13.12 7.11
C GLU A 71 3.54 13.43 7.17
N ASN A 72 3.88 14.69 7.44
CA ASN A 72 5.28 15.12 7.60
C ASN A 72 5.66 15.11 9.09
N LYS A 73 5.79 13.91 9.67
CA LYS A 73 6.11 13.68 11.08
C LYS A 73 7.16 12.57 11.21
N PRO A 74 8.44 12.90 11.50
CA PRO A 74 9.52 11.91 11.62
C PRO A 74 9.26 10.83 12.67
N GLU A 75 8.45 11.12 13.70
CA GLU A 75 8.11 10.18 14.77
C GLU A 75 7.39 8.94 14.24
N ILE A 76 6.71 9.04 13.08
CA ILE A 76 6.04 7.93 12.42
C ILE A 76 7.04 6.82 12.09
N ILE A 77 8.20 7.18 11.54
CA ILE A 77 9.23 6.22 11.13
C ILE A 77 9.91 5.61 12.36
N ALA A 78 10.13 6.43 13.40
CA ALA A 78 10.73 5.96 14.65
C ALA A 78 9.86 4.93 15.40
N GLU A 79 8.54 4.93 15.17
CA GLU A 79 7.60 3.97 15.77
C GLU A 79 7.57 2.61 15.02
N LEU A 80 8.20 2.51 13.84
CA LEU A 80 8.21 1.31 13.00
C LEU A 80 9.49 0.50 13.25
N ASP A 81 9.49 -0.28 14.33
CA ASP A 81 10.66 -1.04 14.79
C ASP A 81 11.10 -2.15 13.82
N TYR A 82 10.22 -2.56 12.90
CA TYR A 82 10.51 -3.60 11.91
C TYR A 82 11.26 -3.11 10.68
N LEU A 83 11.44 -1.79 10.51
CA LEU A 83 12.18 -1.23 9.38
C LEU A 83 13.70 -1.33 9.62
N THR A 84 14.42 -1.77 8.61
CA THR A 84 15.88 -1.68 8.54
C THR A 84 16.34 -0.23 8.38
N ASP A 85 17.60 0.07 8.65
CA ASP A 85 18.12 1.43 8.49
C ASP A 85 17.96 1.98 7.06
N ALA A 86 18.16 1.12 6.04
CA ALA A 86 17.94 1.50 4.64
C ALA A 86 16.47 1.81 4.32
N GLU A 87 15.54 1.05 4.89
CA GLU A 87 14.10 1.30 4.73
C GLU A 87 13.66 2.56 5.48
N LYS A 88 14.28 2.89 6.61
CA LYS A 88 14.05 4.15 7.34
C LYS A 88 14.51 5.35 6.51
N GLU A 89 15.70 5.29 5.90
CA GLU A 89 16.21 6.34 5.02
C GLU A 89 15.30 6.55 3.80
N ASP A 90 14.83 5.47 3.18
CA ASP A 90 13.86 5.53 2.08
C ASP A 90 12.52 6.14 2.54
N ALA A 91 12.01 5.74 3.71
CA ALA A 91 10.80 6.29 4.31
C ALA A 91 10.93 7.78 4.64
N GLU A 92 12.09 8.22 5.19
CA GLU A 92 12.38 9.63 5.45
C GLU A 92 12.35 10.47 4.15
N SER A 93 12.90 9.91 3.07
CA SER A 93 12.87 10.58 1.75
C SER A 93 11.47 10.79 1.20
N LYS A 94 10.53 9.93 1.58
CA LYS A 94 9.13 9.93 1.14
C LYS A 94 8.19 10.68 2.09
N LEU A 95 8.68 11.06 3.27
CA LEU A 95 7.87 11.62 4.34
C LEU A 95 7.12 12.87 3.89
N GLY A 96 5.78 12.81 3.94
CA GLY A 96 4.91 13.92 3.58
C GLY A 96 4.87 14.30 2.10
N MET A 97 5.44 13.49 1.18
CA MET A 97 5.44 13.81 -0.26
C MET A 97 4.03 14.04 -0.83
N PHE A 98 3.04 13.39 -0.26
CA PHE A 98 1.62 13.54 -0.59
C PHE A 98 0.82 14.15 0.56
N GLN A 99 1.43 15.07 1.31
CA GLN A 99 0.73 15.80 2.37
C GLN A 99 -0.51 16.52 1.82
N ASN A 100 -1.63 16.40 2.54
CA ASN A 100 -2.94 16.91 2.13
C ASN A 100 -3.56 16.22 0.89
N ASP A 101 -3.04 15.07 0.48
CA ASP A 101 -3.69 14.29 -0.57
C ASP A 101 -4.97 13.64 -0.03
N PHE A 102 -6.09 14.09 -0.58
CA PHE A 102 -7.42 13.63 -0.17
C PHE A 102 -7.61 12.13 -0.41
N SER A 103 -7.06 11.59 -1.50
CA SER A 103 -7.23 10.17 -1.80
C SER A 103 -6.54 9.30 -0.75
N LEU A 104 -5.31 9.62 -0.36
CA LEU A 104 -4.59 8.87 0.69
C LEU A 104 -5.31 8.97 2.04
N THR A 105 -5.75 10.16 2.42
CA THR A 105 -6.49 10.37 3.67
C THR A 105 -7.80 9.58 3.70
N ASN A 106 -8.55 9.61 2.59
CA ASN A 106 -9.78 8.85 2.45
C ASN A 106 -9.52 7.34 2.42
N GLY A 107 -8.47 6.90 1.73
CA GLY A 107 -8.07 5.50 1.70
C GLY A 107 -7.74 4.95 3.09
N LYS A 108 -6.94 5.68 3.88
CA LYS A 108 -6.66 5.32 5.28
C LYS A 108 -7.95 5.19 6.10
N SER A 109 -8.85 6.16 5.96
CA SER A 109 -10.13 6.17 6.68
C SER A 109 -11.03 5.00 6.27
N SER A 110 -11.07 4.68 4.96
CA SER A 110 -11.84 3.54 4.44
C SER A 110 -11.30 2.21 4.95
N LEU A 111 -9.97 2.00 4.91
CA LEU A 111 -9.36 0.79 5.44
C LEU A 111 -9.66 0.59 6.93
N ARG A 112 -9.56 1.66 7.73
CA ARG A 112 -9.92 1.61 9.15
C ARG A 112 -11.39 1.29 9.36
N ALA A 113 -12.27 1.90 8.59
CA ALA A 113 -13.70 1.64 8.67
C ALA A 113 -14.02 0.17 8.37
N ILE A 114 -13.38 -0.41 7.36
CA ILE A 114 -13.55 -1.82 6.99
C ILE A 114 -13.16 -2.75 8.16
N VAL A 115 -11.99 -2.58 8.76
CA VAL A 115 -11.52 -3.49 9.82
C VAL A 115 -12.24 -3.29 11.16
N THR A 116 -12.95 -2.19 11.34
CA THR A 116 -13.74 -1.91 12.57
C THR A 116 -15.24 -2.10 12.37
N ALA A 117 -15.68 -2.39 11.14
CA ALA A 117 -17.09 -2.58 10.82
C ALA A 117 -17.65 -3.88 11.42
N ASN A 118 -18.98 -3.93 11.50
CA ASN A 118 -19.72 -5.13 11.87
C ASN A 118 -20.15 -5.87 10.60
N TYR A 119 -19.74 -7.14 10.47
CA TYR A 119 -20.06 -8.03 9.35
C TYR A 119 -21.00 -9.12 9.82
N ARG A 120 -22.29 -8.84 9.80
CA ARG A 120 -23.29 -9.81 10.17
C ARG A 120 -23.66 -10.69 8.98
N TRP A 121 -23.02 -11.85 8.89
CA TRP A 121 -23.20 -12.82 7.80
C TRP A 121 -24.45 -13.70 7.99
N SER A 122 -25.02 -13.80 9.21
CA SER A 122 -26.23 -14.57 9.52
C SER A 122 -26.94 -13.96 10.73
N ASP A 123 -28.23 -14.31 10.89
CA ASP A 123 -29.01 -13.92 12.09
C ASP A 123 -28.50 -14.62 13.36
N THR A 124 -27.82 -15.74 13.23
CA THR A 124 -27.22 -16.50 14.33
C THR A 124 -25.74 -16.23 14.52
N ALA A 125 -25.14 -15.33 13.71
CA ALA A 125 -23.72 -15.01 13.79
C ALA A 125 -23.36 -14.43 15.16
N THR A 126 -22.41 -15.03 15.85
CA THR A 126 -21.88 -14.55 17.14
C THR A 126 -20.61 -13.73 16.95
N LEU A 127 -19.78 -14.09 15.96
CA LEU A 127 -18.59 -13.34 15.57
C LEU A 127 -18.89 -12.47 14.36
N THR A 128 -18.91 -11.17 14.59
CA THR A 128 -19.25 -10.16 13.56
C THR A 128 -18.20 -9.05 13.42
N MET A 129 -17.21 -9.03 14.31
CA MET A 129 -16.17 -8.00 14.36
C MET A 129 -14.80 -8.59 14.70
N LEU A 130 -13.73 -8.00 14.17
CA LEU A 130 -12.34 -8.44 14.44
C LEU A 130 -11.95 -8.41 15.92
N ASN A 131 -12.46 -7.43 16.69
CA ASN A 131 -12.13 -7.31 18.10
C ASN A 131 -12.64 -8.49 18.97
N GLN A 132 -13.65 -9.21 18.50
CA GLN A 132 -14.18 -10.40 19.16
C GLN A 132 -13.23 -11.59 19.07
N ILE A 133 -12.43 -11.65 18.03
CA ILE A 133 -11.39 -12.69 17.83
C ILE A 133 -10.00 -12.25 18.30
N GLY A 134 -9.90 -11.15 19.07
CA GLY A 134 -8.62 -10.67 19.58
C GLY A 134 -7.80 -9.80 18.64
N ILE A 135 -8.35 -9.39 17.47
CA ILE A 135 -7.69 -8.47 16.53
C ILE A 135 -8.37 -7.11 16.66
N SER A 136 -7.66 -6.10 17.14
CA SER A 136 -8.26 -4.77 17.36
C SER A 136 -7.27 -3.64 17.12
N SER A 137 -7.79 -2.46 16.75
CA SER A 137 -6.98 -1.25 16.84
C SER A 137 -7.00 -0.73 18.27
N ARG A 138 -5.87 -0.44 18.87
CA ARG A 138 -5.75 0.04 20.27
C ARG A 138 -6.44 1.37 20.57
N ALA A 139 -7.08 1.99 19.62
CA ALA A 139 -7.84 3.23 19.84
C ALA A 139 -8.98 3.06 20.87
N SER A 140 -9.29 1.84 21.30
CA SER A 140 -10.38 1.53 22.19
C SER A 140 -9.90 0.85 23.49
N GLY A 141 -9.60 1.63 24.52
CA GLY A 141 -9.65 1.10 25.88
C GLY A 141 -8.38 1.00 26.69
N SER A 142 -7.32 1.72 26.38
CA SER A 142 -6.20 1.88 27.31
C SER A 142 -6.51 2.97 28.35
N THR A 143 -6.44 2.61 29.63
CA THR A 143 -6.47 3.52 30.79
C THR A 143 -5.24 4.44 30.91
N GLY A 144 -4.41 4.53 29.89
CA GLY A 144 -3.23 5.39 29.82
C GLY A 144 -3.38 6.44 28.73
N GLY A 145 -3.01 7.66 29.02
CA GLY A 145 -3.18 8.87 28.23
C GLY A 145 -3.02 8.79 26.70
N TYR A 146 -3.09 9.90 26.01
CA TYR A 146 -2.96 10.01 24.56
C TYR A 146 -1.60 9.46 24.07
N VAL A 147 -1.63 8.39 23.27
CA VAL A 147 -0.46 7.83 22.60
C VAL A 147 -0.71 7.91 21.09
N ALA A 148 0.07 8.74 20.39
CA ALA A 148 -0.13 9.04 18.97
C ALA A 148 -0.08 7.80 18.07
N SER A 149 0.84 6.86 18.34
CA SER A 149 0.96 5.59 17.59
C SER A 149 -0.32 4.75 17.67
N GLN A 150 -0.95 4.70 18.83
CA GLN A 150 -2.19 3.95 19.01
C GLN A 150 -3.37 4.55 18.24
N MET A 151 -3.33 5.86 17.96
CA MET A 151 -4.37 6.56 17.18
C MET A 151 -4.21 6.39 15.67
N ARG A 152 -3.12 5.79 15.19
CA ARG A 152 -2.87 5.58 13.75
C ARG A 152 -3.75 4.48 13.15
N GLY A 153 -4.39 3.66 14.00
CA GLY A 153 -5.33 2.61 13.57
C GLY A 153 -4.64 1.32 13.15
N TYR A 154 -3.39 1.10 13.58
CA TYR A 154 -2.72 -0.20 13.45
C TYR A 154 -3.47 -1.27 14.21
N LEU A 155 -3.50 -2.47 13.66
CA LEU A 155 -4.10 -3.63 14.29
C LEU A 155 -3.08 -4.35 15.18
N GLU A 156 -3.54 -4.86 16.30
CA GLU A 156 -2.79 -5.69 17.23
C GLU A 156 -3.53 -6.98 17.50
N ILE A 157 -2.78 -8.02 17.83
CA ILE A 157 -3.29 -9.36 18.08
C ILE A 157 -3.15 -9.68 19.57
N ASP A 158 -4.25 -10.01 20.23
CA ASP A 158 -4.28 -10.71 21.51
C ASP A 158 -4.22 -12.21 21.19
N GLU A 159 -3.04 -12.80 21.26
CA GLU A 159 -2.82 -14.20 20.87
C GLU A 159 -3.70 -15.17 21.64
N LYS A 160 -3.95 -14.92 22.93
CA LYS A 160 -4.77 -15.81 23.75
C LYS A 160 -6.24 -15.83 23.30
N LYS A 161 -6.76 -14.65 22.98
CA LYS A 161 -8.13 -14.54 22.46
C LYS A 161 -8.24 -15.11 21.05
N LEU A 162 -7.20 -14.89 20.22
CA LEU A 162 -7.17 -15.43 18.88
C LEU A 162 -7.15 -16.95 18.89
N ASP A 163 -6.28 -17.57 19.71
CA ASP A 163 -6.20 -19.00 19.86
C ASP A 163 -7.54 -19.60 20.35
N GLN A 164 -8.15 -18.99 21.36
CA GLN A 164 -9.46 -19.41 21.84
C GLN A 164 -10.54 -19.28 20.76
N ALA A 165 -10.57 -18.19 20.02
CA ALA A 165 -11.53 -17.99 18.94
C ALA A 165 -11.37 -19.02 17.80
N LEU A 166 -10.11 -19.36 17.43
CA LEU A 166 -9.81 -20.40 16.45
C LEU A 166 -10.18 -21.79 16.94
N ASP A 167 -10.06 -22.05 18.24
CA ASP A 167 -10.45 -23.32 18.84
C ASP A 167 -11.97 -23.55 18.85
N GLU A 168 -12.71 -22.50 19.16
CA GLU A 168 -14.16 -22.59 19.42
C GLU A 168 -15.01 -22.25 18.19
N ASN A 169 -14.52 -21.36 17.28
CA ASN A 169 -15.39 -20.68 16.30
C ASN A 169 -14.74 -20.55 14.91
N MET A 170 -13.97 -21.53 14.47
CA MET A 170 -13.22 -21.49 13.21
C MET A 170 -14.09 -21.17 11.98
N ASP A 171 -15.27 -21.77 11.89
CA ASP A 171 -16.20 -21.53 10.78
C ASP A 171 -16.78 -20.11 10.79
N GLU A 172 -17.03 -19.55 11.97
CA GLU A 172 -17.50 -18.19 12.09
C GLU A 172 -16.39 -17.17 11.71
N ILE A 173 -15.14 -17.48 12.06
CA ILE A 173 -13.99 -16.67 11.63
C ILE A 173 -13.86 -16.68 10.11
N LYS A 174 -13.99 -17.86 9.47
CA LYS A 174 -14.00 -17.97 8.01
C LYS A 174 -15.09 -17.09 7.40
N ASN A 175 -16.32 -17.17 7.93
CA ASN A 175 -17.45 -16.40 7.43
C ASN A 175 -17.30 -14.88 7.70
N LEU A 176 -16.63 -14.48 8.79
CA LEU A 176 -16.31 -13.08 9.07
C LEU A 176 -15.40 -12.48 7.99
N PHE A 177 -14.45 -13.25 7.46
CA PHE A 177 -13.53 -12.81 6.43
C PHE A 177 -14.09 -12.94 5.01
N GLY A 178 -14.88 -14.00 4.76
CA GLY A 178 -15.45 -14.25 3.44
C GLY A 178 -16.68 -15.11 3.52
N TYR A 179 -17.83 -14.54 3.19
CA TYR A 179 -19.12 -15.19 3.19
C TYR A 179 -19.80 -15.06 1.82
N ASP A 180 -20.34 -16.19 1.34
CA ASP A 180 -21.20 -16.29 0.17
C ASP A 180 -22.65 -16.16 0.64
N SER A 181 -23.30 -15.05 0.36
CA SER A 181 -24.63 -14.75 0.91
C SER A 181 -25.77 -15.34 0.11
N ASP A 182 -25.54 -15.67 -1.15
CA ASP A 182 -26.58 -16.17 -2.08
C ASP A 182 -26.36 -17.63 -2.53
N GLY A 183 -25.22 -18.25 -2.19
CA GLY A 183 -24.93 -19.65 -2.44
C GLY A 183 -24.42 -19.95 -3.86
N ASP A 184 -23.93 -18.93 -4.56
CA ASP A 184 -23.38 -19.06 -5.92
C ASP A 184 -21.88 -19.46 -5.94
N LEU A 185 -21.28 -19.73 -4.77
CA LEU A 185 -19.88 -20.09 -4.53
C LEU A 185 -18.90 -18.92 -4.74
N VAL A 186 -19.39 -17.70 -4.85
CA VAL A 186 -18.59 -16.49 -4.90
C VAL A 186 -18.72 -15.72 -3.58
N VAL A 187 -17.59 -15.33 -3.00
CA VAL A 187 -17.60 -14.51 -1.78
C VAL A 187 -18.04 -13.10 -2.12
N ASP A 188 -19.13 -12.63 -1.52
CA ASP A 188 -19.73 -11.33 -1.75
C ASP A 188 -19.83 -10.47 -0.49
N SER A 189 -19.44 -10.99 0.66
CA SER A 189 -19.47 -10.32 1.95
C SER A 189 -18.26 -10.68 2.81
N GLY A 190 -18.00 -9.88 3.85
CA GLY A 190 -16.92 -10.10 4.80
C GLY A 190 -15.76 -9.10 4.67
N ILE A 191 -14.84 -9.17 5.64
CA ILE A 191 -13.70 -8.23 5.74
C ILE A 191 -12.78 -8.34 4.54
N GLY A 192 -12.43 -9.59 4.16
CA GLY A 192 -11.54 -9.85 3.02
C GLY A 192 -12.13 -9.31 1.72
N TYR A 193 -13.41 -9.59 1.47
CA TYR A 193 -14.13 -9.04 0.31
C TYR A 193 -14.14 -7.51 0.29
N ALA A 194 -14.43 -6.88 1.44
CA ALA A 194 -14.50 -5.43 1.52
C ALA A 194 -13.12 -4.76 1.26
N ILE A 195 -12.04 -5.36 1.78
CA ILE A 195 -10.68 -4.91 1.52
C ILE A 195 -10.30 -5.12 0.06
N ASP A 196 -10.57 -6.28 -0.53
CA ASP A 196 -10.29 -6.57 -1.93
C ASP A 196 -10.98 -5.55 -2.84
N LYS A 197 -12.27 -5.32 -2.63
CA LYS A 197 -13.05 -4.33 -3.37
C LYS A 197 -12.47 -2.91 -3.24
N GLN A 198 -12.05 -2.53 -2.04
CA GLN A 198 -11.41 -1.24 -1.78
C GLN A 198 -10.08 -1.13 -2.52
N LEU A 199 -9.20 -2.12 -2.39
CA LEU A 199 -7.88 -2.13 -3.01
C LEU A 199 -7.95 -2.23 -4.53
N THR A 200 -8.85 -3.04 -5.06
CA THR A 200 -9.07 -3.17 -6.50
C THR A 200 -9.38 -1.82 -7.14
N SER A 201 -10.19 -0.98 -6.49
CA SER A 201 -10.48 0.37 -6.98
C SER A 201 -9.24 1.27 -7.10
N TRP A 202 -8.19 0.98 -6.34
CA TRP A 202 -6.93 1.71 -6.34
C TRP A 202 -5.95 1.21 -7.39
N VAL A 203 -5.80 -0.14 -7.51
CA VAL A 203 -4.73 -0.77 -8.29
C VAL A 203 -5.14 -1.17 -9.69
N GLN A 204 -6.43 -1.29 -9.98
CA GLN A 204 -6.91 -1.69 -11.30
C GLN A 204 -6.48 -0.70 -12.40
N SER A 205 -6.50 -1.17 -13.64
CA SER A 205 -6.26 -0.30 -14.80
C SER A 205 -7.27 0.85 -14.84
N GLY A 206 -6.78 2.10 -14.87
CA GLY A 206 -7.63 3.29 -14.75
C GLY A 206 -8.08 3.63 -13.32
N GLY A 207 -7.61 2.90 -12.31
CA GLY A 207 -7.86 3.18 -10.90
C GLY A 207 -7.17 4.45 -10.39
N ILE A 208 -7.29 4.68 -9.08
CA ILE A 208 -6.81 5.92 -8.44
C ILE A 208 -5.30 6.12 -8.67
N ILE A 209 -4.48 5.07 -8.50
CA ILE A 209 -3.04 5.14 -8.69
C ILE A 209 -2.68 5.44 -10.15
N ALA A 210 -3.29 4.73 -11.10
CA ALA A 210 -3.05 4.96 -12.52
C ALA A 210 -3.41 6.38 -12.96
N THR A 211 -4.56 6.90 -12.47
CA THR A 211 -5.00 8.27 -12.74
C THR A 211 -4.03 9.31 -12.16
N LYS A 212 -3.55 9.11 -10.93
CA LYS A 212 -2.56 9.99 -10.31
C LYS A 212 -1.24 10.00 -11.08
N ASN A 213 -0.72 8.83 -11.46
CA ASN A 213 0.50 8.71 -12.24
C ASN A 213 0.37 9.48 -13.58
N SER A 214 -0.72 9.29 -14.29
CA SER A 214 -1.00 10.04 -15.55
C SER A 214 -1.06 11.55 -15.31
N GLY A 215 -1.68 11.99 -14.20
CA GLY A 215 -1.73 13.39 -13.81
C GLY A 215 -0.34 13.98 -13.50
N ILE A 216 0.51 13.23 -12.80
CA ILE A 216 1.89 13.62 -12.50
C ILE A 216 2.72 13.72 -13.78
N ASP A 217 2.64 12.72 -14.67
CA ASP A 217 3.32 12.73 -15.97
C ASP A 217 2.95 13.94 -16.82
N THR A 218 1.68 14.30 -16.81
CA THR A 218 1.19 15.49 -17.52
C THR A 218 1.80 16.77 -16.93
N LYS A 219 1.88 16.89 -15.61
CA LYS A 219 2.53 18.03 -14.94
C LYS A 219 4.02 18.09 -15.22
N ILE A 220 4.72 16.96 -15.22
CA ILE A 220 6.15 16.88 -15.57
C ILE A 220 6.36 17.39 -16.99
N LYS A 221 5.62 16.88 -17.98
CA LYS A 221 5.71 17.32 -19.37
C LYS A 221 5.43 18.83 -19.54
N ALA A 222 4.44 19.36 -18.83
CA ALA A 222 4.15 20.77 -18.85
C ALA A 222 5.27 21.64 -18.23
N SER A 223 5.87 21.16 -17.14
CA SER A 223 7.02 21.82 -16.49
C SER A 223 8.25 21.81 -17.40
N GLU A 224 8.57 20.68 -18.03
CA GLU A 224 9.66 20.60 -19.01
C GLU A 224 9.45 21.53 -20.21
N ALA A 225 8.22 21.63 -20.72
CA ALA A 225 7.91 22.57 -21.80
C ALA A 225 8.12 24.03 -21.36
N ASN A 226 7.74 24.37 -20.11
CA ASN A 226 8.00 25.69 -19.54
C ASN A 226 9.50 25.98 -19.39
N ILE A 227 10.27 25.00 -18.91
CA ILE A 227 11.74 25.12 -18.81
C ILE A 227 12.34 25.43 -20.17
N ARG A 228 12.04 24.61 -21.20
CA ARG A 228 12.55 24.86 -22.57
C ARG A 228 12.18 26.26 -23.10
N ARG A 229 10.96 26.73 -22.82
CA ARG A 229 10.53 28.08 -23.21
C ARG A 229 11.35 29.17 -22.50
N LEU A 230 11.59 29.02 -21.19
CA LEU A 230 12.39 29.96 -20.40
C LEU A 230 13.85 29.97 -20.86
N GLU A 231 14.45 28.80 -21.16
CA GLU A 231 15.81 28.68 -21.72
C GLU A 231 15.94 29.44 -23.06
N THR A 232 14.94 29.29 -23.94
CA THR A 232 14.90 30.00 -25.23
C THR A 232 14.81 31.52 -25.00
N GLN A 233 13.98 31.97 -24.06
CA GLN A 233 13.87 33.39 -23.72
C GLN A 233 15.19 33.95 -23.11
N LEU A 234 15.84 33.13 -22.25
CA LEU A 234 17.12 33.50 -21.65
C LEU A 234 18.21 33.66 -22.71
N SER A 235 18.35 32.71 -23.62
CA SER A 235 19.30 32.75 -24.74
C SER A 235 19.05 33.95 -25.65
N SER A 236 17.79 34.25 -25.96
CA SER A 236 17.43 35.44 -26.74
C SER A 236 17.82 36.72 -26.00
N LYS A 237 17.58 36.77 -24.69
CA LYS A 237 17.93 37.94 -23.86
C LYS A 237 19.42 38.14 -23.73
N GLU A 238 20.18 37.06 -23.58
CA GLU A 238 21.64 37.06 -23.58
C GLU A 238 22.17 37.64 -24.90
N THR A 239 21.68 37.18 -26.04
CA THR A 239 22.05 37.68 -27.36
C THR A 239 21.73 39.18 -27.49
N GLN A 240 20.55 39.62 -27.06
CA GLN A 240 20.18 41.04 -27.06
C GLN A 240 21.13 41.90 -26.22
N LEU A 241 21.49 41.42 -25.02
CA LEU A 241 22.42 42.12 -24.15
C LEU A 241 23.80 42.17 -24.73
N ARG A 242 24.34 41.08 -25.28
CA ARG A 242 25.65 41.03 -25.97
C ARG A 242 25.71 42.04 -27.11
N ASN A 243 24.67 42.10 -27.95
CA ASN A 243 24.58 43.08 -29.04
C ASN A 243 24.53 44.51 -28.52
N LYS A 244 23.75 44.78 -27.47
CA LYS A 244 23.65 46.13 -26.85
C LYS A 244 25.00 46.57 -26.26
N TYR A 245 25.68 45.68 -25.54
CA TYR A 245 27.02 46.01 -24.98
C TYR A 245 28.05 46.15 -26.09
N GLY A 246 28.04 45.35 -27.15
CA GLY A 246 28.95 45.55 -28.29
C GLY A 246 28.73 46.88 -29.02
N GLN A 247 27.47 47.34 -29.21
CA GLN A 247 27.17 48.66 -29.75
C GLN A 247 27.65 49.79 -28.83
N MET A 248 27.48 49.63 -27.52
CA MET A 248 27.94 50.62 -26.54
C MET A 248 29.46 50.71 -26.51
N GLU A 249 30.17 49.58 -26.57
CA GLU A 249 31.63 49.53 -26.66
C GLU A 249 32.13 50.18 -27.95
N GLY A 250 31.50 49.89 -29.09
CA GLY A 250 31.78 50.55 -30.37
C GLY A 250 31.59 52.07 -30.30
N THR A 251 30.52 52.57 -29.64
CA THR A 251 30.27 53.98 -29.44
C THR A 251 31.32 54.61 -28.54
N LEU A 252 31.71 53.95 -27.44
CA LEU A 252 32.76 54.41 -26.54
C LEU A 252 34.12 54.51 -27.25
N ASN A 253 34.47 53.56 -28.07
CA ASN A 253 35.71 53.60 -28.88
C ASN A 253 35.71 54.75 -29.87
N ASN A 254 34.59 55.02 -30.55
CA ASN A 254 34.43 56.21 -31.40
C ASN A 254 34.56 57.53 -30.64
N LEU A 255 33.93 57.64 -29.46
CA LEU A 255 34.07 58.86 -28.63
C LEU A 255 35.47 59.01 -28.11
N ASN A 256 36.19 57.99 -27.74
CA ASN A 256 37.61 58.06 -27.35
C ASN A 256 38.49 58.49 -28.52
N ALA A 257 38.26 58.02 -29.73
CA ALA A 257 38.98 58.43 -30.94
C ALA A 257 38.75 59.96 -31.24
N GLN A 258 37.47 60.35 -31.12
CA GLN A 258 37.14 61.83 -31.28
C GLN A 258 37.79 62.63 -30.20
N SER A 259 37.79 62.26 -28.95
CA SER A 259 38.44 62.92 -27.84
C SER A 259 39.95 63.13 -28.06
N ASN A 260 40.61 62.03 -28.52
CA ASN A 260 42.05 62.06 -28.88
C ASN A 260 42.32 63.01 -30.03
N THR A 261 41.45 63.05 -31.05
CA THR A 261 41.55 63.97 -32.17
C THR A 261 41.44 65.43 -31.71
N ILE A 262 40.48 65.76 -30.84
CA ILE A 262 40.27 67.11 -30.27
C ILE A 262 41.47 67.49 -29.39
N THR A 263 41.99 66.58 -28.58
CA THR A 263 43.17 66.84 -27.74
C THR A 263 44.44 67.14 -28.58
N ASN A 264 44.65 66.40 -29.64
CA ASN A 264 45.75 66.62 -30.59
C ASN A 264 45.61 67.93 -31.33
N PHE A 265 44.38 68.32 -31.70
CA PHE A 265 44.12 69.61 -32.33
C PHE A 265 44.37 70.80 -31.36
N ALA A 266 43.92 70.63 -30.10
CA ALA A 266 44.16 71.62 -29.07
C ALA A 266 45.66 71.81 -28.72
N ASN A 267 46.45 70.78 -28.80
CA ASN A 267 47.88 70.79 -28.52
C ASN A 267 48.68 71.38 -29.71
N ASN A 268 48.25 71.11 -30.96
CA ASN A 268 48.92 71.66 -32.16
C ASN A 268 48.58 73.16 -32.41
N GLY A 269 47.52 73.71 -31.84
CA GLY A 269 47.15 75.14 -31.93
C GLY A 269 47.85 76.06 -30.92
N LYS A 270 48.76 75.49 -30.12
CA LYS A 270 49.55 76.26 -29.12
C LYS A 270 51.01 76.48 -29.50
N GLN A 271 51.39 76.22 -30.77
CA GLN A 271 52.72 76.62 -31.32
C GLN A 271 52.66 77.90 -32.12
#